data_780b1aea0982533eac31b4fc76f46e42
#
_entry.id   780b1aea0982533eac31b4fc76f46e42
#
_cell.length_a   1.000
_cell.length_b   1.000
_cell.length_c   1.000
_cell.angle_alpha   90.00
_cell.angle_beta   90.00
_cell.angle_gamma   90.00
#
_symmetry.space_group_name_H-M   'P 1'
#
loop_
_entity.id
_entity.type
_entity.pdbx_description
1 polymer ?
#
loop_
_entity_poly.entity_id
_entity_poly.type
_entity_poly.pdbx_seq_one_letter_code
_entity_poly.pdbx_strand_id
1 'polypeptide(L)'
;MRYQKQLIEAVSEDYGHRAKHDSLIADITPSLHQINYSDKNLKKWLKPSRRKAGLMLTPAKITVHYQPVGVVGIIVPWNFPVMLSLGPLITALAAGNTAMLKMSKFTPETNRVLKAMLAEGFSEDQVAIIEGEADVSAKFSQLPFDHILFTGSTSVIIFGDQIDKGHCIN
;
A
#
# COMPACT_ATOMS: atom_id res chain seq x y z
N MET A 1 1.54 -3.01 -19.81
CA MET A 1 0.86 -3.64 -18.65
C MET A 1 -0.32 -4.47 -19.14
N ARG A 2 -0.38 -5.76 -18.80
CA ARG A 2 -1.45 -6.67 -19.26
C ARG A 2 -2.84 -6.23 -18.81
N TYR A 3 -2.98 -5.74 -17.58
CA TYR A 3 -4.24 -5.30 -16.97
C TYR A 3 -4.59 -3.81 -17.18
N GLN A 4 -3.76 -3.03 -17.86
CA GLN A 4 -3.96 -1.58 -18.00
C GLN A 4 -5.33 -1.20 -18.58
N LYS A 5 -5.73 -1.87 -19.67
CA LYS A 5 -7.01 -1.60 -20.31
C LYS A 5 -8.18 -1.93 -19.38
N GLN A 6 -8.15 -3.09 -18.73
CA GLN A 6 -9.18 -3.54 -17.81
C GLN A 6 -9.32 -2.60 -16.60
N LEU A 7 -8.19 -2.14 -16.02
CA LEU A 7 -8.21 -1.16 -14.92
C LEU A 7 -8.81 0.18 -15.34
N ILE A 8 -8.46 0.70 -16.51
CA ILE A 8 -9.05 1.94 -17.02
C ILE A 8 -10.57 1.81 -17.25
N GLU A 9 -11.01 0.68 -17.80
CA GLU A 9 -12.43 0.40 -18.01
C GLU A 9 -13.17 0.26 -16.67
N ALA A 10 -12.64 -0.48 -15.72
CA ALA A 10 -13.21 -0.66 -14.40
C ALA A 10 -13.31 0.67 -13.61
N VAL A 11 -12.26 1.48 -13.60
CA VAL A 11 -12.30 2.83 -13.00
C VAL A 11 -13.35 3.69 -13.67
N SER A 12 -13.48 3.64 -15.01
CA SER A 12 -14.50 4.40 -15.73
C SER A 12 -15.91 3.95 -15.38
N GLU A 13 -16.13 2.66 -15.15
CA GLU A 13 -17.42 2.09 -14.73
C GLU A 13 -17.79 2.53 -13.32
N ASP A 14 -16.87 2.40 -12.36
CA ASP A 14 -17.07 2.82 -10.96
C ASP A 14 -17.40 4.31 -10.81
N TYR A 15 -16.89 5.17 -11.71
CA TYR A 15 -17.07 6.63 -11.65
C TYR A 15 -18.12 7.18 -12.61
N GLY A 16 -18.83 6.33 -13.34
CA GLY A 16 -19.81 6.78 -14.34
C GLY A 16 -19.17 7.64 -15.43
N HIS A 17 -18.23 7.07 -16.18
CA HIS A 17 -17.55 7.67 -17.33
C HIS A 17 -16.35 8.58 -17.05
N ARG A 18 -15.49 8.22 -16.12
CA ARG A 18 -14.19 8.90 -15.97
C ARG A 18 -13.37 8.78 -17.25
N ALA A 19 -12.79 9.89 -17.72
CA ALA A 19 -12.00 9.91 -18.93
C ALA A 19 -10.79 8.97 -18.84
N LYS A 20 -10.55 8.19 -19.90
CA LYS A 20 -9.42 7.23 -19.97
C LYS A 20 -8.07 7.91 -19.72
N HIS A 21 -7.92 9.15 -20.19
CA HIS A 21 -6.70 9.95 -20.01
C HIS A 21 -6.45 10.28 -18.53
N ASP A 22 -7.50 10.63 -17.79
CA ASP A 22 -7.41 10.95 -16.37
C ASP A 22 -7.01 9.71 -15.57
N SER A 23 -7.62 8.55 -15.84
CA SER A 23 -7.25 7.29 -15.20
C SER A 23 -5.81 6.89 -15.52
N LEU A 24 -5.35 7.13 -16.75
CA LEU A 24 -3.98 6.83 -17.15
C LEU A 24 -2.97 7.70 -16.40
N ILE A 25 -3.22 9.02 -16.32
CA ILE A 25 -2.28 9.97 -15.69
C ILE A 25 -2.32 9.88 -14.17
N ALA A 26 -3.51 9.76 -13.57
CA ALA A 26 -3.67 9.87 -12.13
C ALA A 26 -3.52 8.54 -11.37
N ASP A 27 -3.79 7.42 -12.03
CA ASP A 27 -3.76 6.09 -11.39
C ASP A 27 -2.66 5.19 -11.97
N ILE A 28 -2.63 4.98 -13.30
CA ILE A 28 -1.77 3.97 -13.91
C ILE A 28 -0.31 4.42 -13.98
N THR A 29 -0.06 5.61 -14.52
CA THR A 29 1.31 6.11 -14.73
C THR A 29 2.07 6.29 -13.42
N PRO A 30 1.50 6.87 -12.35
CA PRO A 30 2.18 6.97 -11.06
C PRO A 30 2.50 5.60 -10.45
N SER A 31 1.58 4.63 -10.57
CA SER A 31 1.82 3.25 -10.09
C SER A 31 3.01 2.60 -10.81
N LEU A 32 3.11 2.77 -12.13
CA LEU A 32 4.26 2.28 -12.92
C LEU A 32 5.57 2.97 -12.55
N HIS A 33 5.52 4.29 -12.33
CA HIS A 33 6.69 5.04 -11.88
C HIS A 33 7.16 4.55 -10.51
N GLN A 34 6.24 4.29 -9.58
CA GLN A 34 6.54 3.78 -8.25
C GLN A 34 7.24 2.41 -8.33
N ILE A 35 6.73 1.48 -9.15
CA ILE A 35 7.36 0.16 -9.37
C ILE A 35 8.78 0.33 -9.89
N ASN A 36 8.96 1.08 -10.98
CA ASN A 36 10.26 1.28 -11.61
C ASN A 36 11.26 1.98 -10.68
N TYR A 37 10.79 2.95 -9.91
CA TYR A 37 11.61 3.66 -8.93
C TYR A 37 12.05 2.73 -7.80
N SER A 38 11.13 1.94 -7.26
CA SER A 38 11.43 0.97 -6.19
C SER A 38 12.40 -0.09 -6.67
N ASP A 39 12.18 -0.69 -7.84
CA ASP A 39 13.07 -1.70 -8.41
C ASP A 39 14.51 -1.18 -8.58
N LYS A 40 14.66 0.01 -9.16
CA LYS A 40 15.98 0.64 -9.36
C LYS A 40 16.72 0.96 -8.06
N ASN A 41 16.00 1.29 -7.00
CA ASN A 41 16.62 1.77 -5.76
C ASN A 41 16.66 0.71 -4.65
N LEU A 42 15.90 -0.38 -4.74
CA LEU A 42 15.74 -1.38 -3.69
C LEU A 42 17.09 -1.90 -3.17
N LYS A 43 17.99 -2.30 -4.06
CA LYS A 43 19.33 -2.78 -3.68
C LYS A 43 20.15 -1.74 -2.90
N LYS A 44 19.93 -0.45 -3.15
CA LYS A 44 20.59 0.64 -2.43
C LYS A 44 19.98 0.83 -1.05
N TRP A 45 18.64 0.78 -0.95
CA TRP A 45 17.93 0.96 0.31
C TRP A 45 18.18 -0.15 1.32
N LEU A 46 18.31 -1.38 0.86
CA LEU A 46 18.56 -2.54 1.71
C LEU A 46 20.01 -2.66 2.20
N LYS A 47 20.94 -1.82 1.71
CA LYS A 47 22.33 -1.85 2.18
C LYS A 47 22.43 -1.36 3.62
N PRO A 48 23.20 -2.08 4.49
CA PRO A 48 23.50 -1.60 5.83
C PRO A 48 24.14 -0.21 5.81
N SER A 49 23.61 0.68 6.63
CA SER A 49 24.08 2.06 6.74
C SER A 49 25.07 2.20 7.89
N ARG A 50 26.32 2.55 7.60
CA ARG A 50 27.33 2.79 8.62
C ARG A 50 27.06 4.10 9.36
N ARG A 51 27.22 4.11 10.69
CA ARG A 51 27.11 5.28 11.56
C ARG A 51 28.43 5.53 12.28
N LYS A 52 28.70 6.78 12.63
CA LYS A 52 29.87 7.13 13.43
C LYS A 52 29.64 6.72 14.88
N ALA A 53 30.55 5.98 15.46
CA ALA A 53 30.48 5.50 16.84
C ALA A 53 30.76 6.57 17.89
N GLY A 54 31.36 7.72 17.52
CA GLY A 54 31.89 8.69 18.46
C GLY A 54 33.20 8.23 19.10
N LEU A 55 33.89 9.18 19.74
CA LEU A 55 35.24 8.93 20.29
C LEU A 55 35.22 7.87 21.42
N MET A 56 34.19 7.91 22.26
CA MET A 56 34.08 7.03 23.44
C MET A 56 33.81 5.55 23.07
N LEU A 57 33.32 5.28 21.89
CA LEU A 57 33.02 3.90 21.41
C LEU A 57 34.05 3.39 20.41
N THR A 58 35.09 4.15 20.13
CA THR A 58 36.20 3.70 19.25
C THR A 58 36.95 2.53 19.94
N PRO A 59 37.21 1.40 19.23
CA PRO A 59 37.12 1.14 17.79
C PRO A 59 35.82 0.44 17.29
N ALA A 60 34.70 0.57 17.98
CA ALA A 60 33.44 -0.08 17.63
C ALA A 60 32.93 0.38 16.22
N LYS A 61 32.32 -0.54 15.50
CA LYS A 61 31.66 -0.30 14.23
C LYS A 61 30.15 -0.36 14.41
N ILE A 62 29.45 0.72 14.13
CA ILE A 62 28.00 0.81 14.22
C ILE A 62 27.39 0.73 12.81
N THR A 63 26.43 -0.17 12.62
CA THR A 63 25.67 -0.31 11.39
C THR A 63 24.17 -0.38 11.70
N VAL A 64 23.37 0.25 10.85
CA VAL A 64 21.90 0.15 10.86
C VAL A 64 21.50 -0.81 9.76
N HIS A 65 20.73 -1.83 10.12
CA HIS A 65 20.14 -2.78 9.20
C HIS A 65 18.64 -2.55 9.15
N TYR A 66 18.07 -2.52 7.94
CA TYR A 66 16.63 -2.43 7.75
C TYR A 66 16.04 -3.83 7.66
N GLN A 67 14.95 -4.04 8.36
CA GLN A 67 14.24 -5.33 8.41
C GLN A 67 12.75 -5.08 8.16
N PRO A 68 12.02 -6.06 7.59
CA PRO A 68 10.57 -6.00 7.51
C PRO A 68 9.96 -5.81 8.90
N VAL A 69 8.87 -5.05 8.98
CA VAL A 69 8.13 -4.90 10.24
C VAL A 69 7.17 -6.06 10.48
N GLY A 70 6.71 -6.73 9.40
CA GLY A 70 5.78 -7.86 9.47
C GLY A 70 4.58 -7.69 8.55
N VAL A 71 3.37 -7.58 9.11
CA VAL A 71 2.12 -7.46 8.38
C VAL A 71 1.66 -6.01 8.30
N VAL A 72 1.49 -5.50 7.08
CA VAL A 72 1.06 -4.12 6.82
C VAL A 72 -0.42 -4.10 6.41
N GLY A 73 -1.24 -3.39 7.18
CA GLY A 73 -2.61 -3.06 6.82
C GLY A 73 -2.67 -1.81 5.94
N ILE A 74 -3.41 -1.83 4.85
CA ILE A 74 -3.57 -0.70 3.94
C ILE A 74 -5.06 -0.45 3.73
N ILE A 75 -5.57 0.71 4.16
CA ILE A 75 -6.95 1.12 3.93
C ILE A 75 -6.97 2.08 2.75
N VAL A 76 -7.65 1.64 1.68
CA VAL A 76 -7.65 2.31 0.37
C VAL A 76 -8.91 3.16 0.21
N PRO A 77 -8.79 4.45 -0.15
CA PRO A 77 -9.93 5.31 -0.43
C PRO A 77 -10.46 5.07 -1.84
N TRP A 78 -11.58 5.75 -2.15
CA TRP A 78 -12.26 5.61 -3.44
C TRP A 78 -11.69 6.51 -4.56
N ASN A 79 -11.06 7.64 -4.24
CA ASN A 79 -10.76 8.71 -5.22
C ASN A 79 -9.66 8.37 -6.25
N PHE A 80 -8.64 7.56 -5.89
CA PHE A 80 -7.60 7.05 -6.78
C PHE A 80 -7.29 5.58 -6.42
N PRO A 81 -8.23 4.66 -6.71
CA PRO A 81 -8.19 3.32 -6.13
C PRO A 81 -6.99 2.49 -6.59
N VAL A 82 -6.51 2.68 -7.81
CA VAL A 82 -5.36 1.93 -8.33
C VAL A 82 -4.05 2.45 -7.73
N MET A 83 -3.83 3.77 -7.79
CA MET A 83 -2.59 4.38 -7.29
C MET A 83 -2.46 4.23 -5.77
N LEU A 84 -3.55 4.48 -5.03
CA LEU A 84 -3.54 4.44 -3.56
C LEU A 84 -3.60 3.03 -2.97
N SER A 85 -3.86 2.01 -3.78
CA SER A 85 -3.65 0.61 -3.39
C SER A 85 -2.25 0.13 -3.75
N LEU A 86 -1.82 0.33 -5.01
CA LEU A 86 -0.56 -0.22 -5.50
C LEU A 86 0.67 0.52 -4.94
N GLY A 87 0.61 1.83 -4.73
CA GLY A 87 1.72 2.61 -4.20
C GLY A 87 2.20 2.10 -2.84
N PRO A 88 1.34 2.08 -1.81
CA PRO A 88 1.68 1.52 -0.51
C PRO A 88 2.04 0.04 -0.56
N LEU A 89 1.31 -0.76 -1.35
CA LEU A 89 1.59 -2.18 -1.51
C LEU A 89 3.00 -2.43 -2.05
N ILE A 90 3.40 -1.72 -3.11
CA ILE A 90 4.75 -1.80 -3.68
C ILE A 90 5.81 -1.50 -2.62
N THR A 91 5.59 -0.47 -1.81
CA THR A 91 6.52 -0.08 -0.76
C THR A 91 6.59 -1.14 0.34
N ALA A 92 5.46 -1.69 0.78
CA ALA A 92 5.40 -2.75 1.78
C ALA A 92 6.14 -4.01 1.31
N LEU A 93 5.87 -4.47 0.09
CA LEU A 93 6.51 -5.65 -0.50
C LEU A 93 8.01 -5.42 -0.77
N ALA A 94 8.39 -4.22 -1.24
CA ALA A 94 9.80 -3.87 -1.43
C ALA A 94 10.60 -3.89 -0.13
N ALA A 95 9.96 -3.57 1.00
CA ALA A 95 10.56 -3.67 2.32
C ALA A 95 10.53 -5.10 2.90
N GLY A 96 9.98 -6.09 2.18
CA GLY A 96 9.92 -7.50 2.59
C GLY A 96 8.75 -7.85 3.50
N ASN A 97 7.73 -6.98 3.61
CA ASN A 97 6.53 -7.22 4.41
C ASN A 97 5.48 -8.02 3.63
N THR A 98 4.53 -8.61 4.36
CA THR A 98 3.25 -9.03 3.82
C THR A 98 2.23 -7.90 3.94
N ALA A 99 1.17 -7.92 3.15
CA ALA A 99 0.20 -6.83 3.16
C ALA A 99 -1.24 -7.34 3.07
N MET A 100 -2.13 -6.66 3.78
CA MET A 100 -3.56 -6.83 3.66
C MET A 100 -4.20 -5.49 3.26
N LEU A 101 -4.96 -5.48 2.17
CA LEU A 101 -5.60 -4.27 1.65
C LEU A 101 -7.10 -4.30 1.94
N LYS A 102 -7.62 -3.27 2.59
CA LYS A 102 -9.07 -3.05 2.70
C LYS A 102 -9.48 -2.06 1.63
N MET A 103 -10.10 -2.58 0.58
CA MET A 103 -10.55 -1.79 -0.58
C MET A 103 -11.81 -0.98 -0.28
N SER A 104 -11.99 0.11 -1.00
CA SER A 104 -13.20 0.91 -0.92
C SER A 104 -14.41 0.17 -1.48
N LYS A 105 -15.56 0.28 -0.82
CA LYS A 105 -16.84 -0.24 -1.32
C LYS A 105 -17.39 0.52 -2.53
N PHE A 106 -16.88 1.71 -2.78
CA PHE A 106 -17.34 2.59 -3.87
C PHE A 106 -16.66 2.32 -5.22
N THR A 107 -15.71 1.36 -5.26
CA THR A 107 -14.96 1.02 -6.48
C THR A 107 -14.94 -0.49 -6.72
N PRO A 108 -16.11 -1.16 -6.78
CA PRO A 108 -16.19 -2.62 -6.83
C PRO A 108 -15.58 -3.22 -8.10
N GLU A 109 -15.76 -2.59 -9.27
CA GLU A 109 -15.17 -3.11 -10.51
C GLU A 109 -13.65 -2.99 -10.52
N THR A 110 -13.12 -1.87 -10.05
CA THR A 110 -11.67 -1.69 -9.87
C THR A 110 -11.10 -2.71 -8.89
N ASN A 111 -11.79 -2.94 -7.77
CA ASN A 111 -11.38 -3.94 -6.77
C ASN A 111 -11.30 -5.34 -7.38
N ARG A 112 -12.31 -5.74 -8.17
CA ARG A 112 -12.36 -7.03 -8.85
C ARG A 112 -11.16 -7.25 -9.77
N VAL A 113 -10.80 -6.22 -10.56
CA VAL A 113 -9.64 -6.29 -11.47
C VAL A 113 -8.32 -6.32 -10.70
N LEU A 114 -8.17 -5.50 -9.66
CA LEU A 114 -6.98 -5.51 -8.80
C LEU A 114 -6.79 -6.85 -8.10
N LYS A 115 -7.87 -7.43 -7.57
CA LYS A 115 -7.85 -8.74 -6.92
C LYS A 115 -7.38 -9.83 -7.88
N ALA A 116 -7.95 -9.88 -9.09
CA ALA A 116 -7.53 -10.83 -10.11
C ALA A 116 -6.07 -10.64 -10.53
N MET A 117 -5.64 -9.39 -10.69
CA MET A 117 -4.27 -9.07 -11.07
C MET A 117 -3.25 -9.48 -10.01
N LEU A 118 -3.54 -9.22 -8.74
CA LEU A 118 -2.62 -9.52 -7.64
C LEU A 118 -2.57 -11.03 -7.34
N ALA A 119 -3.69 -11.75 -7.46
CA ALA A 119 -3.76 -13.19 -7.29
C ALA A 119 -2.95 -13.99 -8.33
N GLU A 120 -2.60 -13.39 -9.48
CA GLU A 120 -1.71 -14.04 -10.44
C GLU A 120 -0.24 -14.04 -10.01
N GLY A 121 0.16 -13.05 -9.19
CA GLY A 121 1.56 -12.85 -8.82
C GLY A 121 1.89 -13.15 -7.37
N PHE A 122 0.89 -13.17 -6.49
CA PHE A 122 1.06 -13.30 -5.05
C PHE A 122 0.08 -14.31 -4.48
N SER A 123 0.52 -15.11 -3.52
CA SER A 123 -0.35 -15.94 -2.71
C SER A 123 -1.15 -15.08 -1.69
N GLU A 124 -2.25 -15.57 -1.19
CA GLU A 124 -3.13 -14.83 -0.28
C GLU A 124 -2.46 -14.53 1.08
N ASP A 125 -1.53 -15.40 1.52
CA ASP A 125 -0.70 -15.18 2.72
C ASP A 125 0.34 -14.07 2.53
N GLN A 126 0.66 -13.70 1.30
CA GLN A 126 1.56 -12.60 0.98
C GLN A 126 0.82 -11.29 0.72
N VAL A 127 -0.28 -11.33 -0.04
CA VAL A 127 -1.12 -10.17 -0.36
C VAL A 127 -2.58 -10.57 -0.30
N ALA A 128 -3.30 -10.12 0.73
CA ALA A 128 -4.73 -10.35 0.88
C ALA A 128 -5.54 -9.09 0.52
N ILE A 129 -6.66 -9.25 -0.18
CA ILE A 129 -7.61 -8.18 -0.48
C ILE A 129 -8.92 -8.44 0.24
N ILE A 130 -9.32 -7.48 1.07
CA ILE A 130 -10.55 -7.49 1.84
C ILE A 130 -11.52 -6.44 1.26
N GLU A 131 -12.72 -6.88 0.98
CA GLU A 131 -13.84 -6.04 0.56
C GLU A 131 -14.92 -6.04 1.63
N GLY A 132 -15.77 -5.04 1.63
CA GLY A 132 -16.91 -4.94 2.56
C GLY A 132 -17.21 -3.53 2.99
N GLU A 133 -18.26 -3.41 3.77
CA GLU A 133 -18.84 -2.17 4.25
C GLU A 133 -18.04 -1.55 5.43
N ALA A 134 -18.62 -0.53 6.06
CA ALA A 134 -17.99 0.21 7.17
C ALA A 134 -17.68 -0.68 8.39
N ASP A 135 -18.52 -1.67 8.66
CA ASP A 135 -18.32 -2.65 9.74
C ASP A 135 -17.06 -3.51 9.52
N VAL A 136 -16.83 -3.92 8.27
CA VAL A 136 -15.61 -4.64 7.89
C VAL A 136 -14.39 -3.75 8.02
N SER A 137 -14.49 -2.46 7.66
CA SER A 137 -13.41 -1.50 7.84
C SER A 137 -13.07 -1.29 9.32
N ALA A 138 -14.07 -1.19 10.18
CA ALA A 138 -13.86 -1.08 11.63
C ALA A 138 -13.18 -2.33 12.22
N LYS A 139 -13.60 -3.53 11.81
CA LYS A 139 -12.94 -4.78 12.22
C LYS A 139 -11.52 -4.87 11.68
N PHE A 140 -11.30 -4.46 10.44
CA PHE A 140 -9.98 -4.44 9.82
C PHE A 140 -8.99 -3.57 10.60
N SER A 141 -9.40 -2.37 11.03
CA SER A 141 -8.55 -1.48 11.81
C SER A 141 -8.18 -2.00 13.21
N GLN A 142 -8.93 -2.98 13.72
CA GLN A 142 -8.67 -3.63 15.02
C GLN A 142 -7.74 -4.84 14.92
N LEU A 143 -7.38 -5.27 13.71
CA LEU A 143 -6.43 -6.37 13.54
C LEU A 143 -5.03 -5.96 14.02
N PRO A 144 -4.25 -6.91 14.55
CA PRO A 144 -2.93 -6.63 15.12
C PRO A 144 -1.88 -6.47 14.02
N PHE A 145 -2.03 -5.45 13.18
CA PHE A 145 -1.01 -5.10 12.19
C PHE A 145 0.25 -4.55 12.86
N ASP A 146 1.41 -4.87 12.30
CA ASP A 146 2.69 -4.26 12.71
C ASP A 146 2.80 -2.80 12.20
N HIS A 147 2.11 -2.50 11.12
CA HIS A 147 1.95 -1.14 10.59
C HIS A 147 0.62 -1.02 9.86
N ILE A 148 -0.06 0.11 10.04
CA ILE A 148 -1.28 0.41 9.29
C ILE A 148 -1.14 1.75 8.58
N LEU A 149 -1.47 1.76 7.29
CA LEU A 149 -1.54 2.95 6.48
C LEU A 149 -2.99 3.24 6.14
N PHE A 150 -3.44 4.42 6.50
CA PHE A 150 -4.78 4.92 6.20
C PHE A 150 -4.69 6.14 5.29
N THR A 151 -5.43 6.11 4.19
CA THR A 151 -5.65 7.27 3.32
C THR A 151 -7.15 7.53 3.25
N GLY A 152 -7.60 8.67 3.75
CA GLY A 152 -9.03 9.00 3.79
C GLY A 152 -9.34 10.25 4.61
N SER A 153 -10.63 10.49 4.89
CA SER A 153 -11.06 11.65 5.67
C SER A 153 -10.90 11.42 7.18
N THR A 154 -10.67 12.51 7.92
CA THR A 154 -10.51 12.52 9.39
C THR A 154 -11.67 11.84 10.12
N SER A 155 -12.91 11.98 9.61
CA SER A 155 -14.08 11.35 10.22
C SER A 155 -14.03 9.82 10.26
N VAL A 156 -13.28 9.18 9.37
CA VAL A 156 -13.10 7.73 9.37
C VAL A 156 -11.99 7.29 10.35
N ILE A 157 -11.02 8.17 10.61
CA ILE A 157 -9.95 7.93 11.59
C ILE A 157 -10.51 7.86 13.02
N ILE A 158 -11.47 8.73 13.35
CA ILE A 158 -12.05 8.84 14.70
C ILE A 158 -12.79 7.56 15.15
N PHE A 159 -13.33 6.79 14.21
CA PHE A 159 -13.91 5.47 14.52
C PHE A 159 -12.83 4.39 14.82
N GLY A 160 -11.56 4.68 14.51
CA GLY A 160 -10.40 3.82 14.80
C GLY A 160 -9.60 4.27 16.03
N ASP A 161 -10.13 5.09 16.91
CA ASP A 161 -9.45 5.75 18.05
C ASP A 161 -8.86 4.81 19.14
N GLN A 162 -8.67 3.54 18.79
CA GLN A 162 -7.87 2.57 19.53
C GLN A 162 -6.60 2.14 18.77
N ILE A 163 -6.19 2.87 17.74
CA ILE A 163 -4.93 2.60 17.02
C ILE A 163 -3.78 3.30 17.76
N ASP A 164 -3.43 2.77 18.90
CA ASP A 164 -2.32 3.27 19.73
C ASP A 164 -0.96 2.68 19.32
N LYS A 165 -0.75 2.34 18.07
CA LYS A 165 0.57 1.88 17.56
C LYS A 165 0.74 2.06 16.05
N GLY A 166 0.67 3.26 15.53
CA GLY A 166 1.04 3.45 14.13
C GLY A 166 1.05 4.92 13.71
N HIS A 167 2.14 5.35 13.12
CA HIS A 167 2.23 6.69 12.56
C HIS A 167 1.25 6.82 11.40
N CYS A 168 0.21 7.64 11.58
CA CYS A 168 -0.61 8.13 10.47
C CYS A 168 0.23 9.16 9.69
N ILE A 169 0.45 8.92 8.40
CA ILE A 169 0.99 9.93 7.50
C ILE A 169 -0.22 10.56 6.78
N ASN A 170 -0.45 11.85 7.02
CA ASN A 170 -1.39 12.69 6.27
C ASN A 170 -0.84 12.99 4.87
#